data_b94949c825c673994322417083211fb6
#
_entry.id   b94949c825c673994322417083211fb6
#
_cell.length_a   1.000
_cell.length_b   1.000
_cell.length_c   1.000
_cell.angle_alpha   90.00
_cell.angle_beta   90.00
_cell.angle_gamma   90.00
#
_symmetry.space_group_name_H-M   'P 1'
#
loop_
_entity.id
_entity.type
_entity.pdbx_description
1 polymer ?
#
loop_
_entity_poly.entity_id
_entity_poly.type
_entity_poly.pdbx_seq_one_letter_code
_entity_poly.pdbx_strand_id
1 'polypeptide(L)'
;MYNTKYYTLQHLKEKNAILCTWKQFCKGEEYQEPFRYGLELIKKHNITTWITDATHGFENEEADTVWLLEEIMPKFIESSLEKIVFVIADDSPFMDEILGQKGALVEHFEVALVEELS
;
A
#
# COMPACT_ATOMS: atom_id res chain seq x y z
N MET A 1 -7.36 12.46 6.53
CA MET A 1 -7.43 12.10 5.10
C MET A 1 -6.53 12.99 4.26
N TYR A 2 -5.79 12.40 3.34
CA TYR A 2 -4.91 13.13 2.43
C TYR A 2 -5.40 12.92 1.00
N ASN A 3 -5.49 14.00 0.23
CA ASN A 3 -5.97 13.95 -1.15
C ASN A 3 -5.07 14.84 -2.02
N THR A 4 -4.26 14.20 -2.84
CA THR A 4 -3.33 14.88 -3.75
C THR A 4 -3.63 14.48 -5.19
N LYS A 5 -2.91 15.05 -6.16
CA LYS A 5 -3.08 14.63 -7.54
C LYS A 5 -2.53 13.23 -7.82
N TYR A 6 -1.67 12.71 -6.93
CA TYR A 6 -1.05 11.39 -7.09
C TYR A 6 -1.76 10.28 -6.34
N TYR A 7 -2.38 10.60 -5.21
CA TYR A 7 -3.00 9.57 -4.35
C TYR A 7 -4.05 10.17 -3.43
N THR A 8 -4.91 9.29 -2.88
CA THR A 8 -5.69 9.59 -1.67
C THR A 8 -5.30 8.60 -0.60
N LEU A 9 -5.30 9.06 0.65
CA LEU A 9 -5.03 8.22 1.80
C LEU A 9 -6.17 8.42 2.80
N GLN A 10 -6.88 7.34 3.11
CA GLN A 10 -8.07 7.38 3.96
C GLN A 10 -7.96 6.40 5.11
N HIS A 11 -8.48 6.78 6.26
CA HIS A 11 -8.64 5.88 7.39
C HIS A 11 -10.07 5.34 7.38
N LEU A 12 -10.21 4.04 7.08
CA LEU A 12 -11.50 3.36 7.09
C LEU A 12 -11.74 2.79 8.49
N LYS A 13 -12.35 3.59 9.34
CA LYS A 13 -12.53 3.25 10.76
C LYS A 13 -13.28 1.94 10.99
N GLU A 14 -14.31 1.68 10.20
CA GLU A 14 -15.12 0.48 10.34
C GLU A 14 -14.34 -0.81 10.06
N LYS A 15 -13.31 -0.72 9.22
CA LYS A 15 -12.48 -1.86 8.85
C LYS A 15 -11.16 -1.90 9.60
N ASN A 16 -10.89 -0.89 10.40
CA ASN A 16 -9.60 -0.66 11.04
C ASN A 16 -8.46 -0.71 10.01
N ALA A 17 -8.66 0.00 8.90
CA ALA A 17 -7.78 -0.06 7.74
C ALA A 17 -7.40 1.32 7.22
N ILE A 18 -6.28 1.35 6.51
CA ILE A 18 -5.89 2.48 5.66
C ILE A 18 -6.16 2.08 4.23
N LEU A 19 -6.75 2.98 3.45
CA LEU A 19 -6.90 2.83 2.01
C LEU A 19 -6.03 3.86 1.31
N CYS A 20 -5.04 3.37 0.57
CA CYS A 20 -4.19 4.19 -0.27
C CYS A 20 -4.60 3.95 -1.72
N THR A 21 -5.16 4.96 -2.38
CA THR A 21 -5.60 4.87 -3.77
C THR A 21 -4.65 5.66 -4.66
N TRP A 22 -3.94 4.97 -5.54
CA TRP A 22 -3.05 5.61 -6.50
C TRP A 22 -3.86 6.17 -7.67
N LYS A 23 -3.53 7.39 -8.10
CA LYS A 23 -4.24 8.07 -9.20
C LYS A 23 -3.43 8.14 -10.47
N GLN A 24 -2.11 8.25 -10.36
CA GLN A 24 -1.21 8.35 -11.49
C GLN A 24 0.22 8.05 -11.05
N PHE A 25 1.10 7.86 -12.03
CA PHE A 25 2.50 7.60 -11.76
C PHE A 25 3.13 8.72 -10.92
N CYS A 26 3.91 8.34 -9.93
CA CYS A 26 4.77 9.25 -9.19
C CYS A 26 6.00 8.49 -8.70
N LYS A 27 7.01 9.22 -8.30
CA LYS A 27 8.26 8.62 -7.82
C LYS A 27 8.92 9.51 -6.78
N GLY A 28 9.90 8.96 -6.09
CA GLY A 28 10.64 9.69 -5.08
C GLY A 28 9.75 10.11 -3.91
N GLU A 29 9.83 11.36 -3.50
CA GLU A 29 9.10 11.85 -2.34
C GLU A 29 7.58 11.72 -2.48
N GLU A 30 7.03 11.95 -3.67
CA GLU A 30 5.59 11.80 -3.91
C GLU A 30 5.13 10.36 -3.70
N TYR A 31 5.95 9.38 -4.09
CA TYR A 31 5.66 7.98 -3.85
C TYR A 31 5.78 7.62 -2.37
N GLN A 32 6.78 8.16 -1.70
CA GLN A 32 7.09 7.85 -0.31
C GLN A 32 6.09 8.47 0.68
N GLU A 33 5.52 9.60 0.32
CA GLU A 33 4.66 10.39 1.20
C GLU A 33 3.50 9.63 1.83
N PRO A 34 2.68 8.87 1.07
CA PRO A 34 1.54 8.18 1.69
C PRO A 34 1.98 7.10 2.68
N PHE A 35 3.15 6.51 2.48
CA PHE A 35 3.67 5.52 3.43
C PHE A 35 4.08 6.18 4.75
N ARG A 36 4.67 7.37 4.70
CA ARG A 36 5.04 8.11 5.91
C ARG A 36 3.80 8.52 6.70
N TYR A 37 2.81 9.10 6.03
CA TYR A 37 1.55 9.48 6.67
C TYR A 37 0.78 8.26 7.16
N GLY A 38 0.80 7.20 6.37
CA GLY A 38 0.15 5.95 6.74
C GLY A 38 0.74 5.34 8.01
N LEU A 39 2.07 5.35 8.14
CA LEU A 39 2.72 4.85 9.35
C LEU A 39 2.30 5.64 10.60
N GLU A 40 2.15 6.96 10.47
CA GLU A 40 1.67 7.79 11.58
C GLU A 40 0.25 7.40 11.98
N LEU A 41 -0.62 7.18 11.00
CA LEU A 41 -2.00 6.76 11.25
C LEU A 41 -2.07 5.36 11.87
N ILE A 42 -1.24 4.43 11.40
CA ILE A 42 -1.17 3.08 11.95
C ILE A 42 -0.80 3.15 13.44
N LYS A 43 0.21 3.93 13.76
CA LYS A 43 0.68 4.08 15.13
C LYS A 43 -0.38 4.74 16.02
N LYS A 44 -1.03 5.77 15.51
CA LYS A 44 -2.03 6.53 16.26
C LYS A 44 -3.30 5.74 16.55
N HIS A 45 -3.73 4.91 15.61
CA HIS A 45 -5.02 4.22 15.67
C HIS A 45 -4.92 2.69 15.79
N ASN A 46 -3.73 2.13 15.92
CA ASN A 46 -3.49 0.68 15.97
C ASN A 46 -4.16 -0.04 14.79
N ILE A 47 -3.94 0.48 13.60
CA ILE A 47 -4.54 -0.04 12.37
C ILE A 47 -3.96 -1.42 12.05
N THR A 48 -4.81 -2.35 11.61
CA THR A 48 -4.41 -3.74 11.34
C THR A 48 -4.34 -4.09 9.86
N THR A 49 -4.94 -3.29 8.99
CA THR A 49 -5.00 -3.60 7.55
C THR A 49 -4.56 -2.40 6.71
N TRP A 50 -3.70 -2.68 5.73
CA TRP A 50 -3.31 -1.71 4.72
C TRP A 50 -3.88 -2.15 3.39
N ILE A 51 -4.66 -1.29 2.74
CA ILE A 51 -5.26 -1.56 1.44
C ILE A 51 -4.64 -0.62 0.41
N THR A 52 -4.07 -1.20 -0.64
CA THR A 52 -3.57 -0.43 -1.78
C THR A 52 -4.53 -0.63 -2.94
N ASP A 53 -5.19 0.45 -3.37
CA ASP A 53 -6.01 0.40 -4.58
C ASP A 53 -5.11 0.74 -5.76
N ALA A 54 -4.76 -0.30 -6.53
CA ALA A 54 -3.87 -0.21 -7.67
C ALA A 54 -4.62 -0.21 -9.00
N THR A 55 -5.94 0.07 -8.98
CA THR A 55 -6.74 0.12 -10.20
C THR A 55 -6.14 1.07 -11.23
N HIS A 56 -5.69 2.24 -10.78
CA HIS A 56 -4.99 3.22 -11.62
C HIS A 56 -3.53 3.34 -11.22
N GLY A 57 -2.96 2.22 -10.79
CA GLY A 57 -1.58 2.15 -10.34
C GLY A 57 -0.58 2.11 -11.47
N PHE A 58 0.67 1.77 -11.14
CA PHE A 58 1.80 1.87 -12.07
C PHE A 58 2.92 0.94 -11.61
N GLU A 59 3.88 0.70 -12.49
CA GLU A 59 5.12 0.05 -12.09
C GLU A 59 5.99 1.06 -11.38
N ASN A 60 6.53 0.69 -10.22
CA ASN A 60 7.41 1.58 -9.45
C ASN A 60 8.72 1.82 -10.18
N GLU A 61 9.33 2.97 -9.95
CA GLU A 61 10.75 3.13 -10.21
C GLU A 61 11.50 2.12 -9.33
N GLU A 62 12.57 1.54 -9.84
CA GLU A 62 13.33 0.55 -9.10
C GLU A 62 13.77 1.06 -7.73
N ALA A 63 14.24 2.30 -7.68
CA ALA A 63 14.67 2.91 -6.42
C ALA A 63 13.55 2.98 -5.40
N ASP A 64 12.31 3.20 -5.84
CA ASP A 64 11.16 3.28 -4.95
C ASP A 64 10.78 1.90 -4.42
N THR A 65 10.89 0.86 -5.24
CA THR A 65 10.67 -0.51 -4.78
C THR A 65 11.70 -0.90 -3.73
N VAL A 66 12.97 -0.57 -3.96
CA VAL A 66 14.04 -0.83 -2.99
C VAL A 66 13.76 -0.10 -1.68
N TRP A 67 13.38 1.18 -1.77
CA TRP A 67 13.03 1.97 -0.60
C TRP A 67 11.87 1.34 0.19
N LEU A 68 10.83 0.91 -0.52
CA LEU A 68 9.68 0.27 0.11
C LEU A 68 10.09 -0.96 0.92
N LEU A 69 10.91 -1.83 0.31
CA LEU A 69 11.33 -3.07 0.95
C LEU A 69 12.34 -2.85 2.07
N GLU A 70 13.25 -1.88 1.92
CA GLU A 70 14.30 -1.65 2.91
C GLU A 70 13.89 -0.73 4.06
N GLU A 71 13.06 0.28 3.77
CA GLU A 71 12.70 1.30 4.77
C GLU A 71 11.30 1.11 5.36
N ILE A 72 10.32 0.77 4.54
CA ILE A 72 8.93 0.71 4.99
C ILE A 72 8.56 -0.67 5.52
N MET A 73 8.95 -1.73 4.81
CA MET A 73 8.56 -3.08 5.22
C MET A 73 8.97 -3.41 6.66
N PRO A 74 10.20 -3.10 7.11
CA PRO A 74 10.55 -3.35 8.51
C PRO A 74 9.66 -2.60 9.50
N LYS A 75 9.27 -1.38 9.15
CA LYS A 75 8.40 -0.57 10.01
C LYS A 75 6.97 -1.13 10.05
N PHE A 76 6.50 -1.64 8.92
CA PHE A 76 5.20 -2.32 8.85
C PHE A 76 5.21 -3.58 9.71
N ILE A 77 6.28 -4.37 9.63
CA ILE A 77 6.43 -5.61 10.41
C ILE A 77 6.40 -5.32 11.90
N GLU A 78 7.02 -4.22 12.34
CA GLU A 78 7.06 -3.83 13.75
C GLU A 78 5.77 -3.17 14.24
N SER A 79 4.87 -2.84 13.32
CA SER A 79 3.63 -2.13 13.64
C SER A 79 2.51 -3.09 14.01
N SER A 80 1.29 -2.54 14.19
CA SER A 80 0.08 -3.32 14.42
C SER A 80 -0.48 -3.97 13.17
N LEU A 81 0.10 -3.72 11.99
CA LEU A 81 -0.40 -4.29 10.75
C LEU A 81 -0.32 -5.81 10.74
N GLU A 82 -1.38 -6.45 10.24
CA GLU A 82 -1.49 -7.89 10.13
C GLU A 82 -1.84 -8.32 8.70
N LYS A 83 -2.49 -7.45 7.94
CA LYS A 83 -3.02 -7.78 6.61
C LYS A 83 -2.74 -6.69 5.60
N ILE A 84 -2.37 -7.11 4.40
CA ILE A 84 -2.16 -6.22 3.24
C ILE A 84 -3.13 -6.67 2.15
N VAL A 85 -3.88 -5.73 1.59
CA VAL A 85 -4.83 -6.02 0.50
C VAL A 85 -4.45 -5.18 -0.72
N PHE A 86 -4.38 -5.81 -1.88
CA PHE A 86 -4.22 -5.11 -3.16
C PHE A 86 -5.51 -5.20 -3.94
N VAL A 87 -6.04 -4.05 -4.34
CA VAL A 87 -7.18 -3.98 -5.26
C VAL A 87 -6.61 -3.80 -6.66
N ILE A 88 -6.77 -4.81 -7.50
CA ILE A 88 -6.16 -4.85 -8.84
C ILE A 88 -6.94 -5.79 -9.74
N ALA A 89 -7.12 -5.41 -11.01
CA ALA A 89 -7.80 -6.26 -11.98
C ALA A 89 -6.88 -7.43 -12.39
N ASP A 90 -7.46 -8.60 -12.67
CA ASP A 90 -6.70 -9.80 -13.06
C ASP A 90 -5.83 -9.58 -14.30
N ASP A 91 -6.28 -8.73 -15.22
CA ASP A 91 -5.58 -8.46 -16.47
C ASP A 91 -4.75 -7.18 -16.44
N SER A 92 -4.46 -6.66 -15.25
CA SER A 92 -3.68 -5.44 -15.10
C SER A 92 -2.29 -5.60 -15.70
N PRO A 93 -1.80 -4.59 -16.46
CA PRO A 93 -0.45 -4.64 -17.03
C PRO A 93 0.67 -4.59 -16.00
N PHE A 94 0.38 -4.20 -14.75
CA PHE A 94 1.38 -4.20 -13.68
C PHE A 94 1.14 -5.27 -12.61
N MET A 95 0.43 -6.34 -13.00
CA MET A 95 0.19 -7.47 -12.08
C MET A 95 1.49 -8.10 -11.60
N ASP A 96 2.51 -8.20 -12.48
CA ASP A 96 3.80 -8.79 -12.09
C ASP A 96 4.48 -7.99 -10.98
N GLU A 97 4.36 -6.66 -10.99
CA GLU A 97 4.89 -5.81 -9.93
C GLU A 97 4.20 -6.10 -8.60
N ILE A 98 2.88 -6.25 -8.63
CA ILE A 98 2.09 -6.54 -7.42
C ILE A 98 2.41 -7.94 -6.89
N LEU A 99 2.55 -8.93 -7.77
CA LEU A 99 2.92 -10.29 -7.37
C LEU A 99 4.31 -10.33 -6.75
N GLY A 100 5.24 -9.50 -7.26
CA GLY A 100 6.57 -9.37 -6.67
C GLY A 100 6.50 -8.81 -5.26
N GLN A 101 5.69 -7.77 -5.04
CA GLN A 101 5.48 -7.21 -3.71
C GLN A 101 4.83 -8.22 -2.77
N LYS A 102 3.82 -8.95 -3.27
CA LYS A 102 3.18 -10.00 -2.48
C LYS A 102 4.20 -11.04 -2.02
N GLY A 103 5.08 -11.49 -2.92
CA GLY A 103 6.11 -12.46 -2.59
C GLY A 103 6.99 -12.04 -1.43
N ALA A 104 7.30 -10.74 -1.33
CA ALA A 104 8.10 -10.21 -0.23
C ALA A 104 7.29 -10.09 1.07
N LEU A 105 5.98 -9.91 0.98
CA LEU A 105 5.12 -9.61 2.13
C LEU A 105 4.49 -10.84 2.79
N VAL A 106 4.30 -11.94 2.07
CA VAL A 106 3.50 -13.06 2.57
C VAL A 106 4.13 -13.78 3.77
N GLU A 107 5.44 -13.63 3.97
CA GLU A 107 6.11 -14.22 5.12
C GLU A 107 5.77 -13.51 6.43
N HIS A 108 5.27 -12.29 6.35
CA HIS A 108 5.04 -11.44 7.52
C HIS A 108 3.59 -11.03 7.69
N PHE A 109 2.79 -11.08 6.63
CA PHE A 109 1.41 -10.60 6.64
C PHE A 109 0.50 -11.56 5.90
N GLU A 110 -0.79 -11.50 6.23
CA GLU A 110 -1.81 -12.09 5.39
C GLU A 110 -1.94 -11.13 4.19
N VAL A 111 -1.82 -11.65 2.97
CA VAL A 111 -1.89 -10.84 1.76
C VAL A 111 -3.03 -11.32 0.86
N ALA A 112 -3.88 -10.40 0.43
CA ALA A 112 -5.00 -10.71 -0.45
C ALA A 112 -4.97 -9.83 -1.69
N LEU A 113 -5.33 -10.40 -2.83
CA LEU A 113 -5.57 -9.67 -4.07
C LEU A 113 -7.06 -9.74 -4.39
N VAL A 114 -7.70 -8.60 -4.60
CA VAL A 114 -9.13 -8.53 -4.91
C VAL A 114 -9.34 -7.58 -6.09
N GLU A 115 -10.43 -7.78 -6.83
CA GLU A 115 -10.71 -6.91 -7.97
C GLU A 115 -11.43 -5.64 -7.53
N GLU A 116 -12.16 -5.69 -6.41
CA GLU A 116 -12.83 -4.51 -5.86
C GLU A 116 -13.01 -4.68 -4.36
N LEU A 117 -13.17 -3.56 -3.67
CA LEU A 117 -13.48 -3.56 -2.24
C LEU A 117 -14.97 -3.83 -2.05
N SER A 118 -15.26 -4.70 -1.13
CA SER A 118 -16.63 -5.02 -0.74
C SER A 118 -16.99 -4.40 0.61
#